data_cfecf4838900d13568f039182b57932b
#
_entry.id   cfecf4838900d13568f039182b57932b
#
_cell.length_a   1.000
_cell.length_b   1.000
_cell.length_c   1.000
_cell.angle_alpha   90.00
_cell.angle_beta   90.00
_cell.angle_gamma   90.00
#
_symmetry.space_group_name_H-M   'P 1'
#
loop_
_entity.id
_entity.type
_entity.pdbx_description
1 polymer ?
#
loop_
_entity_poly.entity_id
_entity_poly.type
_entity_poly.pdbx_seq_one_letter_code
_entity_poly.pdbx_strand_id
1 'polypeptide(L)'
;MPEITFLGTGTSNGIPVIGCDCDVCRSTDSRDRRTRTSALVRFDGHPVLIDTATELRAQALANDLRRVDAVLMTHAHADHTGGFDDLRRFNELLGAHIPVYADPITASMLRERYAYTFTDLYPFYGGKPDLLLHEIDGPFELFGREIVPIPVVHGRLPITGFRFGDLAYVTDAKEIPPASLDLLRYLDVLVLNGLRARSHPTHLSFAEAVDIIQTVRPRRAFLVHLSHETSHVEAERLVGADIEIAWDGLVVTTADS
;
A
#
# COMPACT_ATOMS: atom_id res chain seq x y z
N MET A 1 14.32 5.74 12.39
CA MET A 1 13.69 4.41 12.13
C MET A 1 12.42 4.62 11.34
N PRO A 2 12.16 3.83 10.30
CA PRO A 2 10.86 3.82 9.64
C PRO A 2 9.77 3.24 10.55
N GLU A 3 8.60 3.86 10.49
CA GLU A 3 7.36 3.39 11.10
C GLU A 3 6.31 3.25 10.00
N ILE A 4 5.56 2.15 9.99
CA ILE A 4 4.44 1.96 9.07
C ILE A 4 3.12 1.93 9.83
N THR A 5 2.14 2.69 9.35
CA THR A 5 0.73 2.60 9.74
C THR A 5 -0.05 1.98 8.60
N PHE A 6 -0.73 0.88 8.84
CA PHE A 6 -1.62 0.24 7.86
C PHE A 6 -2.94 1.00 7.82
N LEU A 7 -3.15 1.84 6.81
CA LEU A 7 -4.37 2.63 6.69
C LEU A 7 -5.55 1.79 6.21
N GLY A 8 -5.28 0.84 5.32
CA GLY A 8 -6.22 -0.14 4.83
C GLY A 8 -5.52 -1.46 4.49
N THR A 9 -6.18 -2.58 4.72
CA THR A 9 -5.59 -3.93 4.62
C THR A 9 -6.43 -4.91 3.81
N GLY A 10 -7.55 -4.45 3.24
CA GLY A 10 -8.47 -5.25 2.44
C GLY A 10 -8.17 -5.18 0.94
N THR A 11 -8.63 -6.19 0.22
CA THR A 11 -8.59 -6.25 -1.25
C THR A 11 -9.51 -5.20 -1.90
N SER A 12 -9.57 -5.18 -3.23
CA SER A 12 -10.28 -4.18 -4.06
C SER A 12 -11.77 -3.97 -3.72
N ASN A 13 -12.42 -4.94 -3.08
CA ASN A 13 -13.81 -4.79 -2.64
C ASN A 13 -13.94 -4.21 -1.22
N GLY A 14 -12.87 -4.16 -0.44
CA GLY A 14 -12.93 -3.92 1.00
C GLY A 14 -13.68 -5.04 1.75
N ILE A 15 -13.75 -4.96 3.07
CA ILE A 15 -14.55 -5.84 3.93
C ILE A 15 -15.29 -4.97 4.95
N PRO A 16 -16.64 -5.06 5.03
CA PRO A 16 -17.54 -5.96 4.31
C PRO A 16 -17.70 -5.63 2.83
N VAL A 17 -17.96 -6.65 2.02
CA VAL A 17 -18.24 -6.50 0.59
C VAL A 17 -19.70 -6.11 0.39
N ILE A 18 -19.98 -5.20 -0.54
CA ILE A 18 -21.32 -4.72 -0.85
C ILE A 18 -22.24 -5.90 -1.18
N GLY A 19 -23.34 -6.02 -0.44
CA GLY A 19 -24.35 -7.07 -0.65
C GLY A 19 -23.94 -8.48 -0.20
N CYS A 20 -22.82 -8.63 0.51
CA CYS A 20 -22.34 -9.91 1.03
C CYS A 20 -22.76 -10.12 2.49
N ASP A 21 -23.34 -11.27 2.76
CA ASP A 21 -23.84 -11.68 4.08
C ASP A 21 -23.05 -12.84 4.69
N CYS A 22 -21.83 -13.12 4.21
CA CYS A 22 -20.98 -14.17 4.78
C CYS A 22 -20.53 -13.83 6.21
N ASP A 23 -20.05 -14.83 6.94
CA ASP A 23 -19.65 -14.69 8.34
C ASP A 23 -18.57 -13.61 8.53
N VAL A 24 -17.62 -13.48 7.61
CA VAL A 24 -16.58 -12.45 7.68
C VAL A 24 -17.15 -11.05 7.47
N CYS A 25 -18.04 -10.85 6.47
CA CYS A 25 -18.68 -9.56 6.23
C CYS A 25 -19.63 -9.13 7.35
N ARG A 26 -20.16 -10.08 8.13
CA ARG A 26 -21.01 -9.87 9.32
C ARG A 26 -20.23 -9.92 10.64
N SER A 27 -18.93 -10.18 10.59
CA SER A 27 -18.10 -10.29 11.78
C SER A 27 -18.18 -9.03 12.66
N THR A 28 -18.18 -9.26 13.97
CA THR A 28 -18.06 -8.19 15.00
C THR A 28 -16.62 -7.92 15.40
N ASP A 29 -15.65 -8.75 14.94
CA ASP A 29 -14.23 -8.45 15.11
C ASP A 29 -13.85 -7.26 14.22
N SER A 30 -13.35 -6.19 14.84
CA SER A 30 -12.95 -4.98 14.11
C SER A 30 -11.84 -5.25 13.10
N ARG A 31 -11.02 -6.30 13.30
CA ARG A 31 -9.92 -6.69 12.41
C ARG A 31 -10.42 -7.32 11.11
N ASP A 32 -11.67 -7.78 11.05
CA ASP A 32 -12.34 -8.22 9.83
C ASP A 32 -12.95 -7.07 9.02
N ARG A 33 -12.93 -5.83 9.55
CA ARG A 33 -13.35 -4.64 8.81
C ARG A 33 -12.13 -3.99 8.19
N ARG A 34 -12.04 -4.07 6.86
CA ARG A 34 -10.86 -3.68 6.11
C ARG A 34 -11.22 -2.74 4.97
N THR A 35 -10.71 -1.54 5.00
CA THR A 35 -10.72 -0.63 3.86
C THR A 35 -9.69 -1.08 2.83
N ARG A 36 -9.76 -0.56 1.60
CA ARG A 36 -8.84 -0.91 0.51
C ARG A 36 -7.40 -0.56 0.87
N THR A 37 -6.48 -1.35 0.37
CA THR A 37 -5.07 -1.33 0.78
C THR A 37 -4.40 0.01 0.54
N SER A 38 -3.83 0.57 1.60
CA SER A 38 -2.96 1.75 1.61
C SER A 38 -2.15 1.75 2.91
N ALA A 39 -1.00 2.40 2.93
CA ALA A 39 -0.15 2.51 4.11
C ALA A 39 0.49 3.90 4.20
N LEU A 40 0.87 4.27 5.41
CA LEU A 40 1.64 5.47 5.69
C LEU A 40 2.98 5.07 6.32
N VAL A 41 4.08 5.39 5.64
CA VAL A 41 5.43 5.21 6.19
C VAL A 41 5.94 6.54 6.70
N ARG A 42 6.39 6.57 7.96
CA ARG A 42 7.04 7.73 8.56
C ARG A 42 8.51 7.47 8.77
N PHE A 43 9.36 8.37 8.35
CA PHE A 43 10.79 8.39 8.67
C PHE A 43 11.30 9.84 8.76
N ASP A 44 12.17 10.09 9.74
CA ASP A 44 12.78 11.41 9.98
C ASP A 44 11.75 12.56 10.07
N GLY A 45 10.54 12.26 10.54
CA GLY A 45 9.44 13.22 10.67
C GLY A 45 8.62 13.45 9.40
N HIS A 46 8.91 12.74 8.31
CA HIS A 46 8.20 12.83 7.04
C HIS A 46 7.17 11.71 6.86
N PRO A 47 5.85 12.03 6.79
CA PRO A 47 4.82 11.08 6.42
C PRO A 47 4.77 10.88 4.90
N VAL A 48 5.03 9.67 4.45
CA VAL A 48 4.99 9.24 3.05
C VAL A 48 3.85 8.25 2.88
N LEU A 49 2.89 8.60 2.03
CA LEU A 49 1.72 7.75 1.74
C LEU A 49 2.07 6.74 0.65
N ILE A 50 1.72 5.47 0.83
CA ILE A 50 1.76 4.45 -0.21
C ILE A 50 0.34 4.18 -0.65
N ASP A 51 0.04 4.49 -1.91
CA ASP A 51 -1.25 4.46 -2.55
C ASP A 51 -2.31 5.38 -1.90
N THR A 52 -3.26 5.80 -2.70
CA THR A 52 -4.40 6.64 -2.32
C THR A 52 -5.68 5.82 -2.47
N ALA A 53 -5.91 4.89 -1.55
CA ALA A 53 -7.08 4.02 -1.60
C ALA A 53 -8.40 4.81 -1.71
N THR A 54 -9.45 4.18 -2.20
CA THR A 54 -10.77 4.82 -2.37
C THR A 54 -11.29 5.43 -1.06
N GLU A 55 -10.94 4.84 0.08
CA GLU A 55 -11.32 5.31 1.41
C GLU A 55 -10.31 6.29 2.05
N LEU A 56 -9.38 6.89 1.28
CA LEU A 56 -8.31 7.75 1.83
C LEU A 56 -8.82 8.78 2.83
N ARG A 57 -9.95 9.45 2.54
CA ARG A 57 -10.55 10.39 3.49
C ARG A 57 -10.91 9.72 4.82
N ALA A 58 -11.56 8.57 4.80
CA ALA A 58 -11.95 7.84 6.01
C ALA A 58 -10.71 7.34 6.76
N GLN A 59 -9.73 6.80 6.05
CA GLN A 59 -8.45 6.33 6.59
C GLN A 59 -7.68 7.48 7.26
N ALA A 60 -7.62 8.64 6.63
CA ALA A 60 -6.96 9.83 7.19
C ALA A 60 -7.64 10.31 8.49
N LEU A 61 -8.97 10.34 8.52
CA LEU A 61 -9.73 10.73 9.72
C LEU A 61 -9.55 9.72 10.86
N ALA A 62 -9.59 8.42 10.57
CA ALA A 62 -9.43 7.37 11.57
C ALA A 62 -8.02 7.36 12.21
N ASN A 63 -6.99 7.78 11.48
CA ASN A 63 -5.60 7.80 11.92
C ASN A 63 -5.06 9.20 12.25
N ASP A 64 -5.90 10.22 12.37
CA ASP A 64 -5.53 11.64 12.56
C ASP A 64 -4.41 12.11 11.61
N LEU A 65 -4.45 11.64 10.35
CA LEU A 65 -3.47 11.99 9.33
C LEU A 65 -3.77 13.40 8.82
N ARG A 66 -2.89 14.35 9.17
CA ARG A 66 -3.03 15.77 8.82
C ARG A 66 -1.98 16.28 7.85
N ARG A 67 -1.00 15.44 7.49
CA ARG A 67 0.12 15.81 6.64
C ARG A 67 0.53 14.62 5.78
N VAL A 68 0.81 14.88 4.50
CA VAL A 68 1.43 13.94 3.55
C VAL A 68 2.51 14.71 2.81
N ASP A 69 3.76 14.30 2.95
CA ASP A 69 4.90 14.99 2.34
C ASP A 69 5.25 14.43 0.95
N ALA A 70 4.91 13.18 0.71
CA ALA A 70 5.06 12.52 -0.61
C ALA A 70 4.07 11.35 -0.74
N VAL A 71 3.82 10.95 -1.97
CA VAL A 71 3.02 9.76 -2.30
C VAL A 71 3.84 8.84 -3.19
N LEU A 72 3.88 7.55 -2.85
CA LEU A 72 4.45 6.49 -3.68
C LEU A 72 3.30 5.64 -4.21
N MET A 73 3.21 5.50 -5.53
CA MET A 73 2.15 4.74 -6.18
C MET A 73 2.67 3.37 -6.60
N THR A 74 2.04 2.31 -6.12
CA THR A 74 2.41 0.94 -6.49
C THR A 74 1.95 0.62 -7.91
N HIS A 75 0.72 0.99 -8.24
CA HIS A 75 0.13 0.82 -9.56
C HIS A 75 -1.18 1.63 -9.70
N ALA A 76 -1.79 1.61 -10.88
CA ALA A 76 -2.91 2.49 -11.20
C ALA A 76 -4.30 1.84 -11.08
N HIS A 77 -4.49 0.72 -10.39
CA HIS A 77 -5.85 0.20 -10.16
C HIS A 77 -6.68 1.15 -9.31
N ALA A 78 -8.00 1.08 -9.47
CA ALA A 78 -8.92 2.04 -8.86
C ALA A 78 -8.92 1.99 -7.32
N ASP A 79 -8.75 0.83 -6.74
CA ASP A 79 -8.64 0.61 -5.30
C ASP A 79 -7.38 1.23 -4.69
N HIS A 80 -6.34 1.48 -5.48
CA HIS A 80 -5.08 2.14 -5.08
C HIS A 80 -5.04 3.63 -5.43
N THR A 81 -5.93 4.10 -6.31
CA THR A 81 -5.90 5.49 -6.79
C THR A 81 -7.19 6.27 -6.53
N GLY A 82 -8.27 5.61 -6.08
CA GLY A 82 -9.60 6.23 -6.00
C GLY A 82 -9.70 7.45 -5.07
N GLY A 83 -8.81 7.57 -4.09
CA GLY A 83 -8.71 8.73 -3.20
C GLY A 83 -7.74 9.82 -3.66
N PHE A 84 -7.23 9.76 -4.90
CA PHE A 84 -6.21 10.68 -5.40
C PHE A 84 -6.63 12.16 -5.33
N ASP A 85 -7.92 12.45 -5.52
CA ASP A 85 -8.46 13.81 -5.40
C ASP A 85 -8.45 14.35 -3.95
N ASP A 86 -8.52 13.48 -2.95
CA ASP A 86 -8.47 13.89 -1.54
C ASP A 86 -7.10 14.49 -1.13
N LEU A 87 -6.05 14.25 -1.94
CA LEU A 87 -4.73 14.86 -1.73
C LEU A 87 -4.76 16.39 -1.71
N ARG A 88 -5.75 17.01 -2.40
CA ARG A 88 -5.94 18.46 -2.37
C ARG A 88 -6.07 19.03 -0.97
N ARG A 89 -6.66 18.27 -0.04
CA ARG A 89 -6.80 18.74 1.35
C ARG A 89 -5.45 18.80 2.06
N PHE A 90 -4.54 17.87 1.77
CA PHE A 90 -3.18 17.91 2.31
C PHE A 90 -2.36 19.04 1.68
N ASN A 91 -2.56 19.37 0.39
CA ASN A 91 -1.97 20.57 -0.22
C ASN A 91 -2.38 21.85 0.51
N GLU A 92 -3.69 22.00 0.83
CA GLU A 92 -4.20 23.15 1.57
C GLU A 92 -3.57 23.26 2.97
N LEU A 93 -3.42 22.14 3.68
CA LEU A 93 -2.80 22.10 5.01
C LEU A 93 -1.30 22.37 4.98
N LEU A 94 -0.61 21.85 3.96
CA LEU A 94 0.84 22.01 3.79
C LEU A 94 1.20 23.36 3.19
N GLY A 95 0.33 23.96 2.36
CA GLY A 95 0.61 25.16 1.59
C GLY A 95 1.62 24.95 0.48
N ALA A 96 1.78 23.71 -0.03
CA ALA A 96 2.78 23.33 -1.01
C ALA A 96 2.30 22.18 -1.90
N HIS A 97 3.04 21.96 -3.01
CA HIS A 97 2.87 20.79 -3.85
C HIS A 97 3.21 19.50 -3.09
N ILE A 98 2.55 18.40 -3.45
CA ILE A 98 2.92 17.06 -2.98
C ILE A 98 3.57 16.30 -4.13
N PRO A 99 4.83 15.84 -3.99
CA PRO A 99 5.47 14.99 -4.97
C PRO A 99 4.82 13.59 -4.95
N VAL A 100 4.56 13.07 -6.14
CA VAL A 100 4.01 11.73 -6.40
C VAL A 100 5.03 10.95 -7.23
N TYR A 101 5.43 9.80 -6.76
CA TYR A 101 6.41 8.94 -7.43
C TYR A 101 5.72 7.68 -7.95
N ALA A 102 5.93 7.35 -9.21
CA ALA A 102 5.34 6.20 -9.86
C ALA A 102 6.25 5.68 -10.98
N ASP A 103 6.18 4.39 -11.30
CA ASP A 103 6.78 3.86 -12.52
C ASP A 103 6.14 4.51 -13.77
N PRO A 104 6.80 4.48 -14.96
CA PRO A 104 6.31 5.18 -16.15
C PRO A 104 4.91 4.73 -16.60
N ILE A 105 4.56 3.45 -16.44
CA ILE A 105 3.23 2.92 -16.81
C ILE A 105 2.17 3.52 -15.89
N THR A 106 2.39 3.43 -14.59
CA THR A 106 1.50 3.98 -13.57
C THR A 106 1.36 5.50 -13.72
N ALA A 107 2.47 6.21 -13.94
CA ALA A 107 2.48 7.66 -14.16
C ALA A 107 1.65 8.07 -15.40
N SER A 108 1.77 7.33 -16.50
CA SER A 108 0.96 7.57 -17.70
C SER A 108 -0.54 7.40 -17.43
N MET A 109 -0.92 6.33 -16.74
CA MET A 109 -2.33 6.07 -16.38
C MET A 109 -2.89 7.10 -15.40
N LEU A 110 -2.09 7.61 -14.47
CA LEU A 110 -2.49 8.69 -13.56
C LEU A 110 -2.73 10.00 -14.31
N ARG A 111 -1.84 10.37 -15.25
CA ARG A 111 -2.03 11.57 -16.12
C ARG A 111 -3.32 11.47 -16.93
N GLU A 112 -3.64 10.30 -17.44
CA GLU A 112 -4.89 10.11 -18.20
C GLU A 112 -6.11 10.19 -17.29
N ARG A 113 -6.14 9.42 -16.20
CA ARG A 113 -7.29 9.31 -15.29
C ARG A 113 -7.58 10.60 -14.54
N TYR A 114 -6.54 11.31 -14.10
CA TYR A 114 -6.60 12.53 -13.32
C TYR A 114 -6.07 13.74 -14.09
N ALA A 115 -6.35 13.78 -15.40
CA ALA A 115 -5.85 14.83 -16.32
C ALA A 115 -6.08 16.25 -15.78
N TYR A 116 -7.20 16.49 -15.12
CA TYR A 116 -7.54 17.79 -14.54
C TYR A 116 -6.52 18.25 -13.46
N THR A 117 -5.86 17.33 -12.76
CA THR A 117 -4.83 17.64 -11.77
C THR A 117 -3.56 18.21 -12.41
N PHE A 118 -3.22 17.71 -13.61
CA PHE A 118 -1.96 18.00 -14.30
C PHE A 118 -2.09 19.04 -15.43
N THR A 119 -3.25 19.70 -15.56
CA THR A 119 -3.50 20.68 -16.61
C THR A 119 -4.09 21.97 -16.06
N ASP A 120 -3.74 23.10 -16.68
CA ASP A 120 -4.33 24.41 -16.40
C ASP A 120 -5.39 24.81 -17.45
N LEU A 121 -5.77 23.87 -18.34
CA LEU A 121 -6.72 24.13 -19.43
C LEU A 121 -8.17 24.40 -18.96
N TYR A 122 -8.50 24.04 -17.71
CA TYR A 122 -9.85 24.20 -17.16
C TYR A 122 -9.86 25.23 -16.04
N PRO A 123 -10.76 26.24 -16.08
CA PRO A 123 -10.97 27.15 -14.96
C PRO A 123 -11.68 26.39 -13.83
N PHE A 124 -10.92 25.84 -12.87
CA PHE A 124 -11.49 25.25 -11.69
C PHE A 124 -11.89 26.32 -10.67
N TYR A 125 -13.16 26.44 -10.42
CA TYR A 125 -13.68 27.17 -9.26
C TYR A 125 -13.70 26.22 -8.06
N GLY A 126 -12.60 26.10 -7.35
CA GLY A 126 -12.38 25.18 -6.25
C GLY A 126 -11.04 24.47 -6.39
N GLY A 127 -10.51 23.98 -5.28
CA GLY A 127 -9.19 23.36 -5.28
C GLY A 127 -9.15 22.05 -6.09
N LYS A 128 -8.17 21.94 -6.96
CA LYS A 128 -7.70 20.66 -7.50
C LYS A 128 -6.46 20.23 -6.71
N PRO A 129 -6.11 18.93 -6.69
CA PRO A 129 -4.81 18.50 -6.15
C PRO A 129 -3.66 19.22 -6.88
N ASP A 130 -2.69 19.68 -6.12
CA ASP A 130 -1.48 20.32 -6.60
C ASP A 130 -0.31 19.35 -6.44
N LEU A 131 -0.04 18.57 -7.49
CA LEU A 131 0.82 17.41 -7.45
C LEU A 131 1.95 17.52 -8.48
N LEU A 132 3.15 17.09 -8.06
CA LEU A 132 4.31 16.96 -8.93
C LEU A 132 4.58 15.48 -9.20
N LEU A 133 4.26 14.99 -10.40
CA LEU A 133 4.43 13.59 -10.75
C LEU A 133 5.84 13.32 -11.28
N HIS A 134 6.57 12.48 -10.54
CA HIS A 134 7.93 12.02 -10.86
C HIS A 134 7.87 10.57 -11.33
N GLU A 135 8.46 10.29 -12.48
CA GLU A 135 8.65 8.92 -12.97
C GLU A 135 9.93 8.34 -12.35
N ILE A 136 9.83 7.10 -11.86
CA ILE A 136 10.94 6.36 -11.25
C ILE A 136 11.21 5.08 -12.04
N ASP A 137 12.48 4.78 -12.29
CA ASP A 137 12.96 3.56 -12.96
C ASP A 137 14.07 2.85 -12.18
N GLY A 138 14.41 3.35 -10.99
CA GLY A 138 15.44 2.82 -10.12
C GLY A 138 15.42 3.49 -8.73
N PRO A 139 16.41 3.21 -7.87
CA PRO A 139 16.54 3.84 -6.57
C PRO A 139 16.59 5.38 -6.68
N PHE A 140 15.91 6.06 -5.75
CA PHE A 140 15.86 7.52 -5.71
C PHE A 140 15.96 8.02 -4.26
N GLU A 141 16.37 9.27 -4.12
CA GLU A 141 16.44 9.91 -2.81
C GLU A 141 15.13 10.62 -2.47
N LEU A 142 14.64 10.39 -1.25
CA LEU A 142 13.48 11.07 -0.69
C LEU A 142 13.77 11.50 0.74
N PHE A 143 13.79 12.81 0.99
CA PHE A 143 14.09 13.41 2.31
C PHE A 143 15.40 12.90 2.92
N GLY A 144 16.46 12.78 2.10
CA GLY A 144 17.79 12.33 2.52
C GLY A 144 17.91 10.81 2.74
N ARG A 145 16.92 10.02 2.33
CA ARG A 145 16.97 8.55 2.36
C ARG A 145 16.77 7.95 0.98
N GLU A 146 17.52 6.90 0.70
CA GLU A 146 17.32 6.10 -0.49
C GLU A 146 16.05 5.26 -0.35
N ILE A 147 15.18 5.37 -1.34
CA ILE A 147 14.01 4.51 -1.55
C ILE A 147 14.30 3.59 -2.73
N VAL A 148 14.14 2.29 -2.52
CA VAL A 148 14.40 1.29 -3.57
C VAL A 148 13.08 0.74 -4.09
N PRO A 149 12.72 1.01 -5.36
CA PRO A 149 11.59 0.36 -6.02
C PRO A 149 11.85 -1.15 -6.15
N ILE A 150 10.82 -1.94 -5.89
CA ILE A 150 10.86 -3.41 -5.98
C ILE A 150 9.92 -3.83 -7.11
N PRO A 151 10.42 -4.14 -8.32
CA PRO A 151 9.58 -4.59 -9.42
C PRO A 151 8.95 -5.95 -9.12
N VAL A 152 7.62 -6.04 -9.21
CA VAL A 152 6.87 -7.28 -9.05
C VAL A 152 5.78 -7.39 -10.12
N VAL A 153 5.12 -8.55 -10.24
CA VAL A 153 4.13 -8.77 -11.29
C VAL A 153 2.77 -9.08 -10.69
N HIS A 154 1.78 -8.33 -11.09
CA HIS A 154 0.37 -8.51 -10.76
C HIS A 154 -0.40 -9.10 -11.97
N GLY A 155 -0.49 -10.42 -12.03
CA GLY A 155 -0.99 -11.12 -13.22
C GLY A 155 -0.08 -10.93 -14.43
N ARG A 156 -0.37 -9.91 -15.26
CA ARG A 156 0.47 -9.53 -16.40
C ARG A 156 0.98 -8.08 -16.31
N LEU A 157 0.54 -7.36 -15.29
CA LEU A 157 0.90 -5.97 -15.08
C LEU A 157 2.17 -5.91 -14.23
N PRO A 158 3.26 -5.26 -14.70
CA PRO A 158 4.35 -4.88 -13.83
C PRO A 158 3.87 -3.81 -12.86
N ILE A 159 4.18 -3.97 -11.58
CA ILE A 159 3.85 -3.03 -10.51
C ILE A 159 5.05 -2.85 -9.59
N THR A 160 4.99 -1.89 -8.68
CA THR A 160 6.14 -1.49 -7.87
C THR A 160 5.84 -1.61 -6.38
N GLY A 161 6.62 -2.42 -5.65
CA GLY A 161 6.77 -2.31 -4.21
C GLY A 161 7.85 -1.30 -3.84
N PHE A 162 8.01 -1.00 -2.55
CA PHE A 162 8.98 -0.01 -2.08
C PHE A 162 9.74 -0.51 -0.86
N ARG A 163 11.07 -0.26 -0.82
CA ARG A 163 11.92 -0.53 0.33
C ARG A 163 12.45 0.78 0.92
N PHE A 164 12.36 0.90 2.23
CA PHE A 164 12.80 2.02 3.09
C PHE A 164 13.82 1.49 4.10
N GLY A 165 15.07 1.30 3.67
CA GLY A 165 16.08 0.65 4.52
C GLY A 165 15.68 -0.78 4.90
N ASP A 166 15.32 -1.01 6.17
CA ASP A 166 14.97 -2.34 6.70
C ASP A 166 13.46 -2.66 6.66
N LEU A 167 12.66 -1.78 6.06
CA LEU A 167 11.22 -1.99 5.83
C LEU A 167 10.96 -2.13 4.34
N ALA A 168 10.20 -3.15 3.93
CA ALA A 168 9.68 -3.26 2.57
C ALA A 168 8.16 -3.45 2.58
N TYR A 169 7.49 -2.79 1.61
CA TYR A 169 6.07 -2.88 1.38
C TYR A 169 5.80 -3.33 -0.06
N VAL A 170 5.17 -4.50 -0.20
CA VAL A 170 4.81 -5.10 -1.48
C VAL A 170 3.37 -5.56 -1.40
N THR A 171 2.49 -4.97 -2.20
CA THR A 171 1.09 -5.38 -2.34
C THR A 171 0.80 -5.90 -3.74
N ASP A 172 -0.29 -6.62 -3.92
CA ASP A 172 -0.84 -7.07 -5.20
C ASP A 172 0.08 -7.96 -6.06
N ALA A 173 1.18 -8.43 -5.49
CA ALA A 173 2.08 -9.32 -6.19
C ALA A 173 1.45 -10.71 -6.42
N LYS A 174 1.65 -11.24 -7.63
CA LYS A 174 1.48 -12.67 -7.94
C LYS A 174 2.82 -13.34 -8.13
N GLU A 175 3.77 -12.63 -8.71
CA GLU A 175 5.11 -13.12 -8.95
C GLU A 175 6.13 -12.08 -8.48
N ILE A 176 7.14 -12.53 -7.77
CA ILE A 176 8.29 -11.73 -7.35
C ILE A 176 9.53 -12.29 -8.06
N PRO A 177 10.07 -11.56 -9.05
CA PRO A 177 11.25 -12.00 -9.79
C PRO A 177 12.46 -12.25 -8.88
N PRO A 178 13.41 -13.13 -9.24
CA PRO A 178 14.58 -13.43 -8.41
C PRO A 178 15.38 -12.19 -7.98
N ALA A 179 15.58 -11.23 -8.88
CA ALA A 179 16.26 -9.97 -8.55
C ALA A 179 15.50 -9.15 -7.49
N SER A 180 14.17 -9.19 -7.51
CA SER A 180 13.34 -8.53 -6.51
C SER A 180 13.31 -9.27 -5.18
N LEU A 181 13.42 -10.61 -5.18
CA LEU A 181 13.59 -11.39 -3.95
C LEU A 181 14.87 -11.01 -3.21
N ASP A 182 15.95 -10.72 -3.92
CA ASP A 182 17.22 -10.27 -3.30
C ASP A 182 17.05 -8.90 -2.62
N LEU A 183 16.19 -8.02 -3.13
CA LEU A 183 15.83 -6.74 -2.49
C LEU A 183 15.01 -6.91 -1.21
N LEU A 184 14.40 -8.08 -0.99
CA LEU A 184 13.61 -8.40 0.20
C LEU A 184 14.42 -9.10 1.31
N ARG A 185 15.73 -9.26 1.13
CA ARG A 185 16.60 -9.86 2.16
C ARG A 185 17.00 -8.86 3.24
N TYR A 186 17.31 -9.38 4.42
CA TYR A 186 17.83 -8.61 5.56
C TYR A 186 16.88 -7.49 6.01
N LEU A 187 15.58 -7.72 5.96
CA LEU A 187 14.57 -6.79 6.44
C LEU A 187 14.26 -7.03 7.92
N ASP A 188 14.01 -5.95 8.65
CA ASP A 188 13.33 -6.04 9.94
C ASP A 188 11.83 -6.29 9.74
N VAL A 189 11.21 -5.56 8.78
CA VAL A 189 9.78 -5.66 8.50
C VAL A 189 9.54 -5.89 7.01
N LEU A 190 8.83 -6.95 6.67
CA LEU A 190 8.29 -7.20 5.34
C LEU A 190 6.76 -7.14 5.39
N VAL A 191 6.17 -6.29 4.56
CA VAL A 191 4.73 -6.32 4.26
C VAL A 191 4.52 -6.95 2.89
N LEU A 192 3.67 -7.97 2.81
CA LEU A 192 3.36 -8.70 1.59
C LEU A 192 1.85 -8.92 1.45
N ASN A 193 1.32 -8.99 0.23
CA ASN A 193 -0.07 -9.38 0.08
C ASN A 193 -0.28 -10.87 0.33
N GLY A 194 -1.39 -11.19 0.98
CA GLY A 194 -1.92 -12.55 1.12
C GLY A 194 -3.43 -12.52 0.93
N LEU A 195 -3.89 -12.86 -0.28
CA LEU A 195 -5.28 -12.62 -0.63
C LEU A 195 -6.25 -13.55 0.11
N ARG A 196 -5.94 -14.86 0.12
CA ARG A 196 -6.82 -15.94 0.62
C ARG A 196 -6.09 -17.28 0.65
N ALA A 197 -6.73 -18.31 1.20
CA ALA A 197 -6.15 -19.66 1.28
C ALA A 197 -5.96 -20.32 -0.10
N ARG A 198 -6.96 -20.20 -0.98
CA ARG A 198 -6.87 -20.79 -2.34
C ARG A 198 -6.09 -19.90 -3.29
N SER A 199 -5.39 -20.49 -4.25
CA SER A 199 -4.61 -19.75 -5.25
C SER A 199 -5.47 -18.77 -6.06
N HIS A 200 -4.84 -17.69 -6.51
CA HIS A 200 -5.43 -16.66 -7.37
C HIS A 200 -4.52 -16.37 -8.56
N PRO A 201 -5.06 -16.03 -9.74
CA PRO A 201 -4.24 -15.81 -10.95
C PRO A 201 -3.39 -14.54 -10.90
N THR A 202 -3.74 -13.55 -10.04
CA THR A 202 -3.09 -12.23 -10.01
C THR A 202 -2.52 -11.85 -8.66
N HIS A 203 -2.79 -12.60 -7.59
CA HIS A 203 -2.32 -12.32 -6.24
C HIS A 203 -1.73 -13.57 -5.59
N LEU A 204 -0.83 -13.38 -4.65
CA LEU A 204 -0.35 -14.45 -3.78
C LEU A 204 -1.48 -14.96 -2.87
N SER A 205 -1.60 -16.29 -2.77
CA SER A 205 -2.33 -16.95 -1.69
C SER A 205 -1.52 -16.89 -0.39
N PHE A 206 -2.12 -17.28 0.73
CA PHE A 206 -1.39 -17.37 2.00
C PHE A 206 -0.20 -18.32 1.90
N ALA A 207 -0.37 -19.50 1.31
CA ALA A 207 0.72 -20.46 1.16
C ALA A 207 1.89 -19.90 0.32
N GLU A 208 1.59 -19.27 -0.82
CA GLU A 208 2.61 -18.65 -1.68
C GLU A 208 3.32 -17.50 -0.94
N ALA A 209 2.61 -16.69 -0.16
CA ALA A 209 3.21 -15.62 0.66
C ALA A 209 4.12 -16.19 1.76
N VAL A 210 3.69 -17.26 2.44
CA VAL A 210 4.48 -17.97 3.46
C VAL A 210 5.79 -18.51 2.87
N ASP A 211 5.75 -19.13 1.69
CA ASP A 211 6.93 -19.66 1.00
C ASP A 211 7.96 -18.55 0.69
N ILE A 212 7.48 -17.37 0.24
CA ILE A 212 8.34 -16.22 -0.02
C ILE A 212 8.96 -15.71 1.30
N ILE A 213 8.16 -15.53 2.35
CA ILE A 213 8.62 -15.06 3.66
C ILE A 213 9.67 -16.02 4.24
N GLN A 214 9.46 -17.33 4.14
CA GLN A 214 10.43 -18.35 4.56
C GLN A 214 11.74 -18.30 3.74
N THR A 215 11.67 -17.89 2.47
CA THR A 215 12.83 -17.74 1.58
C THR A 215 13.67 -16.52 1.94
N VAL A 216 13.03 -15.35 2.14
CA VAL A 216 13.74 -14.08 2.36
C VAL A 216 14.05 -13.82 3.84
N ARG A 217 13.32 -14.46 4.77
CA ARG A 217 13.54 -14.48 6.23
C ARG A 217 13.66 -13.10 6.85
N PRO A 218 12.63 -12.25 6.74
CA PRO A 218 12.57 -11.00 7.50
C PRO A 218 12.45 -11.32 8.99
N ARG A 219 12.77 -10.36 9.85
CA ARG A 219 12.58 -10.53 11.30
C ARG A 219 11.09 -10.56 11.70
N ARG A 220 10.26 -9.76 11.00
CA ARG A 220 8.80 -9.74 11.15
C ARG A 220 8.15 -9.66 9.77
N ALA A 221 7.04 -10.34 9.59
CA ALA A 221 6.28 -10.31 8.35
C ALA A 221 4.81 -10.04 8.61
N PHE A 222 4.21 -9.21 7.76
CA PHE A 222 2.80 -8.82 7.83
C PHE A 222 2.11 -9.08 6.52
N LEU A 223 0.90 -9.68 6.55
CA LEU A 223 0.08 -9.83 5.36
C LEU A 223 -1.02 -8.78 5.30
N VAL A 224 -1.20 -8.23 4.10
CA VAL A 224 -2.23 -7.25 3.71
C VAL A 224 -3.03 -7.73 2.50
N HIS A 225 -3.99 -6.95 2.03
CA HIS A 225 -4.78 -7.19 0.83
C HIS A 225 -5.65 -8.46 0.93
N LEU A 226 -6.25 -8.68 2.12
CA LEU A 226 -7.06 -9.86 2.40
C LEU A 226 -8.45 -9.74 1.80
N SER A 227 -9.00 -10.87 1.34
CA SER A 227 -10.39 -11.00 0.91
C SER A 227 -11.31 -11.45 2.05
N HIS A 228 -12.62 -11.31 1.87
CA HIS A 228 -13.64 -11.74 2.83
C HIS A 228 -13.85 -13.27 2.91
N GLU A 229 -13.01 -14.06 2.23
CA GLU A 229 -13.12 -15.53 2.25
C GLU A 229 -12.55 -16.15 3.52
N THR A 230 -11.77 -15.38 4.29
CA THR A 230 -11.09 -15.87 5.49
C THR A 230 -11.14 -14.79 6.57
N SER A 231 -11.58 -15.13 7.79
CA SER A 231 -11.55 -14.21 8.92
C SER A 231 -10.12 -13.93 9.38
N HIS A 232 -9.91 -12.85 10.12
CA HIS A 232 -8.61 -12.50 10.68
C HIS A 232 -8.01 -13.67 11.50
N VAL A 233 -8.77 -14.21 12.43
CA VAL A 233 -8.34 -15.32 13.29
C VAL A 233 -8.02 -16.58 12.51
N GLU A 234 -8.78 -16.88 11.47
CA GLU A 234 -8.52 -18.04 10.62
C GLU A 234 -7.27 -17.83 9.75
N ALA A 235 -7.07 -16.63 9.21
CA ALA A 235 -5.87 -16.26 8.45
C ALA A 235 -4.60 -16.41 9.33
N GLU A 236 -4.62 -15.93 10.59
CA GLU A 236 -3.52 -16.12 11.55
C GLU A 236 -3.17 -17.61 11.74
N ARG A 237 -4.19 -18.47 11.83
CA ARG A 237 -3.95 -19.93 11.97
C ARG A 237 -3.34 -20.55 10.71
N LEU A 238 -3.74 -20.07 9.52
CA LEU A 238 -3.28 -20.63 8.26
C LEU A 238 -1.85 -20.22 7.91
N VAL A 239 -1.41 -19.02 8.32
CA VAL A 239 -0.05 -18.53 8.01
C VAL A 239 0.99 -18.93 9.08
N GLY A 240 0.54 -19.29 10.28
CA GLY A 240 1.40 -19.69 11.39
C GLY A 240 1.88 -18.52 12.26
N ALA A 241 2.53 -18.84 13.38
CA ALA A 241 2.83 -17.88 14.45
C ALA A 241 3.92 -16.84 14.08
N ASP A 242 4.70 -17.09 13.05
CA ASP A 242 5.81 -16.22 12.63
C ASP A 242 5.39 -15.10 11.67
N ILE A 243 4.12 -15.09 11.26
CA ILE A 243 3.55 -14.14 10.30
C ILE A 243 2.29 -13.52 10.90
N GLU A 244 2.25 -12.21 10.93
CA GLU A 244 1.11 -11.45 11.44
C GLU A 244 0.15 -11.06 10.31
N ILE A 245 -1.14 -11.04 10.60
CA ILE A 245 -2.15 -10.48 9.70
C ILE A 245 -2.35 -9.02 10.10
N ALA A 246 -2.03 -8.08 9.21
CA ALA A 246 -2.24 -6.66 9.48
C ALA A 246 -3.76 -6.34 9.51
N TRP A 247 -4.12 -5.27 10.21
CA TRP A 247 -5.47 -4.70 10.26
C TRP A 247 -5.41 -3.17 10.16
N ASP A 248 -6.52 -2.56 9.79
CA ASP A 248 -6.62 -1.12 9.63
C ASP A 248 -6.31 -0.39 10.96
N GLY A 249 -5.35 0.51 10.94
CA GLY A 249 -4.87 1.26 12.10
C GLY A 249 -3.69 0.60 12.86
N LEU A 250 -3.22 -0.59 12.47
CA LEU A 250 -2.02 -1.17 13.06
C LEU A 250 -0.80 -0.29 12.76
N VAL A 251 0.02 -0.05 13.79
CA VAL A 251 1.30 0.69 13.68
C VAL A 251 2.45 -0.24 14.04
N VAL A 252 3.47 -0.25 13.20
CA VAL A 252 4.68 -1.07 13.38
C VAL A 252 5.92 -0.22 13.14
N THR A 253 6.84 -0.19 14.11
CA THR A 253 8.13 0.49 13.99
C THR A 253 9.23 -0.53 13.75
N THR A 254 10.18 -0.24 12.85
CA THR A 254 11.38 -1.08 12.69
C THR A 254 12.26 -0.96 13.94
N ALA A 255 13.01 -2.02 14.24
CA ALA A 255 13.98 -1.97 15.33
C ALA A 255 15.17 -1.08 14.96
N ASP A 256 15.90 -0.61 16.00
CA ASP A 256 17.23 -0.05 15.80
C ASP A 256 18.18 -1.11 15.26
N SER A 257 18.79 -0.85 14.11
CA SER A 257 19.86 -1.68 13.51
C SER A 257 21.19 -1.41 14.16
#